data_5f0f9f19d5edbe6a64844633f205aab4
#
_entry.id   5f0f9f19d5edbe6a64844633f205aab4
#
_cell.length_a   1.000
_cell.length_b   1.000
_cell.length_c   1.000
_cell.angle_alpha   90.00
_cell.angle_beta   90.00
_cell.angle_gamma   90.00
#
_symmetry.space_group_name_H-M   'P 1'
#
loop_
_entity.id
_entity.type
_entity.pdbx_description
1 polymer ?
#
loop_
_entity_poly.entity_id
_entity_poly.type
_entity_poly.pdbx_seq_one_letter_code
_entity_poly.pdbx_strand_id
1 'polypeptide(L)'
;MTQRHDEADAVTQRYARRAAADGRYSLLRPEVWQTVQERQRAMLGLFVKHGLADLASLRLLEVGCGSGGNLLELLRLGFRPEHLAGAELLPERLAAARATLPAATVLHGGDATALALEAQSQDIVFVSTVFSSLLDDAFQQRLAEAMWRWVRPGGGVLWYDFTIDNPANRDVRGVPLARMRQLFPQGHVDARRITLAPPIARRVARLHPSLYTLFNTVPALRTHVLAWIAKPDLPR
;
A
#
# COMPACT_ATOMS: atom_id res chain seq x y z
N MET A 1 8.89 10.67 26.28
CA MET A 1 9.56 10.45 24.97
C MET A 1 9.74 8.97 24.59
N THR A 2 9.28 8.01 25.36
CA THR A 2 9.60 6.57 25.26
C THR A 2 8.71 5.74 24.33
N GLN A 3 7.54 6.24 23.90
CA GLN A 3 6.59 5.44 23.10
C GLN A 3 6.83 5.45 21.56
N ARG A 4 7.67 6.35 21.03
CA ARG A 4 7.88 6.46 19.57
C ARG A 4 8.71 5.33 18.96
N HIS A 5 9.63 4.74 19.74
CA HIS A 5 10.49 3.64 19.24
C HIS A 5 9.86 2.27 19.35
N ASP A 6 8.84 2.10 20.21
CA ASP A 6 8.31 0.79 20.57
C ASP A 6 7.59 0.08 19.39
N GLU A 7 6.73 0.76 18.62
CA GLU A 7 5.98 0.09 17.52
C GLU A 7 6.86 -0.17 16.30
N ALA A 8 7.77 0.72 15.92
CA ALA A 8 8.72 0.49 14.82
C ALA A 8 9.64 -0.70 15.13
N ASP A 9 10.13 -0.79 16.38
CA ASP A 9 10.92 -1.93 16.86
C ASP A 9 10.08 -3.22 16.89
N ALA A 10 8.82 -3.13 17.35
CA ALA A 10 7.90 -4.25 17.37
C ALA A 10 7.58 -4.77 15.95
N VAL A 11 7.40 -3.87 14.97
CA VAL A 11 7.26 -4.22 13.54
C VAL A 11 8.51 -4.95 13.06
N THR A 12 9.69 -4.40 13.33
CA THR A 12 10.97 -5.02 12.93
C THR A 12 11.09 -6.43 13.50
N GLN A 13 10.79 -6.62 14.78
CA GLN A 13 10.80 -7.94 15.42
C GLN A 13 9.77 -8.91 14.82
N ARG A 14 8.53 -8.44 14.50
CA ARG A 14 7.52 -9.26 13.83
C ARG A 14 8.00 -9.72 12.45
N TYR A 15 8.65 -8.84 11.69
CA TYR A 15 9.20 -9.21 10.39
C TYR A 15 10.40 -10.15 10.48
N ALA A 16 11.27 -9.97 11.47
CA ALA A 16 12.40 -10.89 11.71
C ALA A 16 11.96 -12.34 12.01
N ARG A 17 10.78 -12.50 12.65
CA ARG A 17 10.21 -13.85 12.91
C ARG A 17 9.56 -14.49 11.68
N ARG A 18 9.26 -13.71 10.62
CA ARG A 18 8.68 -14.26 9.40
C ARG A 18 9.76 -15.00 8.63
N ALA A 19 9.51 -16.28 8.31
CA ALA A 19 10.45 -17.06 7.52
C ALA A 19 10.83 -16.34 6.24
N ALA A 20 12.12 -16.32 5.93
CA ALA A 20 12.62 -15.76 4.67
C ALA A 20 11.89 -16.42 3.50
N ALA A 21 11.34 -15.55 2.62
CA ALA A 21 10.83 -15.84 1.28
C ALA A 21 10.35 -17.28 1.02
N ASP A 22 9.23 -17.63 1.54
CA ASP A 22 8.57 -18.87 1.14
C ASP A 22 7.83 -18.64 -0.17
N GLY A 23 8.31 -18.60 -1.31
CA GLY A 23 7.68 -18.48 -2.63
C GLY A 23 6.15 -18.18 -2.69
N ARG A 24 5.53 -17.83 -1.56
CA ARG A 24 4.10 -17.57 -1.34
C ARG A 24 3.60 -16.36 -2.14
N TYR A 25 4.50 -15.44 -2.43
CA TYR A 25 4.24 -14.23 -3.23
C TYR A 25 4.85 -14.30 -4.64
N SER A 26 5.33 -15.48 -5.08
CA SER A 26 5.85 -15.65 -6.42
C SER A 26 4.79 -15.39 -7.48
N LEU A 27 5.11 -14.56 -8.47
CA LEU A 27 4.23 -14.30 -9.63
C LEU A 27 3.99 -15.54 -10.50
N LEU A 28 4.79 -16.61 -10.33
CA LEU A 28 4.55 -17.89 -10.99
C LEU A 28 3.33 -18.63 -10.42
N ARG A 29 2.77 -18.17 -9.30
CA ARG A 29 1.53 -18.69 -8.74
C ARG A 29 0.33 -17.99 -9.37
N PRO A 30 -0.60 -18.73 -9.98
CA PRO A 30 -1.74 -18.13 -10.68
C PRO A 30 -2.57 -17.18 -9.80
N GLU A 31 -2.81 -17.53 -8.53
CA GLU A 31 -3.55 -16.69 -7.60
C GLU A 31 -2.85 -15.37 -7.29
N VAL A 32 -1.52 -15.38 -7.21
CA VAL A 32 -0.72 -14.16 -6.96
C VAL A 32 -0.77 -13.27 -8.19
N TRP A 33 -0.53 -13.85 -9.37
CA TRP A 33 -0.60 -13.13 -10.64
C TRP A 33 -1.96 -12.47 -10.86
N GLN A 34 -3.06 -13.22 -10.64
CA GLN A 34 -4.42 -12.69 -10.76
C GLN A 34 -4.68 -11.53 -9.79
N THR A 35 -4.21 -11.64 -8.54
CA THR A 35 -4.34 -10.57 -7.53
C THR A 35 -3.58 -9.31 -7.95
N VAL A 36 -2.35 -9.45 -8.44
CA VAL A 36 -1.55 -8.31 -8.89
C VAL A 36 -2.22 -7.61 -10.08
N GLN A 37 -2.66 -8.37 -11.08
CA GLN A 37 -3.33 -7.80 -12.25
C GLN A 37 -4.67 -7.14 -11.91
N GLU A 38 -5.46 -7.72 -11.00
CA GLU A 38 -6.69 -7.11 -10.51
C GLU A 38 -6.40 -5.76 -9.86
N ARG A 39 -5.43 -5.71 -8.95
CA ARG A 39 -5.03 -4.48 -8.26
C ARG A 39 -4.57 -3.41 -9.26
N GLN A 40 -3.73 -3.75 -10.24
CA GLN A 40 -3.28 -2.83 -11.27
C GLN A 40 -4.45 -2.24 -12.06
N ARG A 41 -5.38 -3.09 -12.55
CA ARG A 41 -6.58 -2.61 -13.26
C ARG A 41 -7.45 -1.70 -12.39
N ALA A 42 -7.60 -2.04 -11.11
CA ALA A 42 -8.37 -1.24 -10.18
C ALA A 42 -7.70 0.11 -9.88
N MET A 43 -6.36 0.15 -9.75
CA MET A 43 -5.58 1.38 -9.57
C MET A 43 -5.72 2.29 -10.80
N LEU A 44 -5.54 1.77 -12.01
CA LEU A 44 -5.72 2.53 -13.24
C LEU A 44 -7.15 3.09 -13.35
N GLY A 45 -8.16 2.30 -12.96
CA GLY A 45 -9.54 2.76 -12.93
C GLY A 45 -9.76 3.92 -11.93
N LEU A 46 -9.07 3.93 -10.79
CA LEU A 46 -9.09 5.05 -9.84
C LEU A 46 -8.37 6.28 -10.43
N PHE A 47 -7.19 6.09 -11.04
CA PHE A 47 -6.44 7.18 -11.64
C PHE A 47 -7.26 7.89 -12.73
N VAL A 48 -7.87 7.14 -13.65
CA VAL A 48 -8.77 7.69 -14.67
C VAL A 48 -9.95 8.44 -14.05
N LYS A 49 -10.62 7.82 -13.05
CA LYS A 49 -11.78 8.42 -12.37
C LYS A 49 -11.44 9.75 -11.68
N HIS A 50 -10.23 9.86 -11.13
CA HIS A 50 -9.77 11.06 -10.43
C HIS A 50 -8.94 12.01 -11.29
N GLY A 51 -8.97 11.83 -12.63
CA GLY A 51 -8.34 12.76 -13.58
C GLY A 51 -6.81 12.70 -13.60
N LEU A 52 -6.20 11.65 -13.08
CA LEU A 52 -4.74 11.45 -13.09
C LEU A 52 -4.30 10.89 -14.45
N ALA A 53 -4.34 11.71 -15.50
CA ALA A 53 -4.09 11.24 -16.87
C ALA A 53 -2.61 11.20 -17.25
N ASP A 54 -1.79 12.12 -16.72
CA ASP A 54 -0.35 12.18 -16.98
C ASP A 54 0.44 11.65 -15.77
N LEU A 55 0.56 10.35 -15.70
CA LEU A 55 1.28 9.68 -14.59
C LEU A 55 2.77 10.05 -14.55
N ALA A 56 3.36 10.43 -15.69
CA ALA A 56 4.77 10.78 -15.78
C ALA A 56 5.11 12.09 -15.05
N SER A 57 4.15 12.99 -14.89
CA SER A 57 4.33 14.26 -14.19
C SER A 57 4.09 14.15 -12.68
N LEU A 58 3.44 13.08 -12.20
CA LEU A 58 3.01 12.95 -10.81
C LEU A 58 4.15 12.48 -9.91
N ARG A 59 4.28 13.13 -8.75
CA ARG A 59 5.17 12.71 -7.67
C ARG A 59 4.45 11.75 -6.74
N LEU A 60 5.04 10.59 -6.52
CA LEU A 60 4.48 9.56 -5.66
C LEU A 60 5.51 9.08 -4.63
N LEU A 61 5.09 9.05 -3.36
CA LEU A 61 5.81 8.40 -2.27
C LEU A 61 5.06 7.12 -1.87
N GLU A 62 5.74 5.97 -1.90
CA GLU A 62 5.23 4.75 -1.26
C GLU A 62 5.77 4.61 0.16
N VAL A 63 4.86 4.49 1.14
CA VAL A 63 5.19 4.19 2.54
C VAL A 63 5.18 2.69 2.75
N GLY A 64 6.28 2.15 3.27
CA GLY A 64 6.50 0.71 3.40
C GLY A 64 6.73 0.04 2.04
N CYS A 65 7.63 0.60 1.21
CA CYS A 65 7.84 0.13 -0.16
C CYS A 65 8.45 -1.27 -0.26
N GLY A 66 8.87 -1.86 0.86
CA GLY A 66 9.49 -3.18 0.87
C GLY A 66 10.72 -3.24 -0.03
N SER A 67 10.81 -4.30 -0.84
CA SER A 67 11.87 -4.47 -1.84
C SER A 67 11.60 -3.75 -3.18
N GLY A 68 10.64 -2.81 -3.21
CA GLY A 68 10.38 -1.96 -4.37
C GLY A 68 9.42 -2.54 -5.41
N GLY A 69 8.74 -3.66 -5.12
CA GLY A 69 7.88 -4.33 -6.10
C GLY A 69 6.74 -3.46 -6.65
N ASN A 70 6.05 -2.71 -5.80
CA ASN A 70 4.99 -1.79 -6.25
C ASN A 70 5.56 -0.60 -7.02
N LEU A 71 6.73 -0.08 -6.64
CA LEU A 71 7.38 1.00 -7.38
C LEU A 71 7.77 0.55 -8.80
N LEU A 72 8.23 -0.70 -8.98
CA LEU A 72 8.45 -1.28 -10.31
C LEU A 72 7.15 -1.38 -11.13
N GLU A 73 6.04 -1.75 -10.48
CA GLU A 73 4.74 -1.76 -11.15
C GLU A 73 4.34 -0.35 -11.59
N LEU A 74 4.55 0.66 -10.76
CA LEU A 74 4.25 2.07 -11.07
C LEU A 74 5.09 2.61 -12.23
N LEU A 75 6.38 2.23 -12.30
CA LEU A 75 7.22 2.54 -13.47
C LEU A 75 6.63 1.96 -14.77
N ARG A 76 6.16 0.71 -14.72
CA ARG A 76 5.49 0.08 -15.88
C ARG A 76 4.16 0.75 -16.26
N LEU A 77 3.49 1.38 -15.32
CA LEU A 77 2.26 2.15 -15.57
C LEU A 77 2.52 3.54 -16.17
N GLY A 78 3.79 4.01 -16.20
CA GLY A 78 4.17 5.26 -16.83
C GLY A 78 4.68 6.34 -15.88
N PHE A 79 4.83 6.08 -14.59
CA PHE A 79 5.53 7.00 -13.69
C PHE A 79 7.01 7.09 -14.06
N ARG A 80 7.61 8.26 -13.86
CA ARG A 80 9.05 8.46 -14.02
C ARG A 80 9.81 8.11 -12.73
N PRO A 81 10.99 7.48 -12.83
CA PRO A 81 11.74 7.08 -11.65
C PRO A 81 12.14 8.26 -10.77
N GLU A 82 12.45 9.44 -11.33
CA GLU A 82 12.77 10.66 -10.60
C GLU A 82 11.59 11.28 -9.85
N HIS A 83 10.38 10.86 -10.15
CA HIS A 83 9.14 11.28 -9.48
C HIS A 83 8.63 10.23 -8.47
N LEU A 84 9.32 9.09 -8.38
CA LEU A 84 8.99 8.04 -7.43
C LEU A 84 9.91 8.09 -6.21
N ALA A 85 9.31 7.96 -5.04
CA ALA A 85 10.02 7.78 -3.79
C ALA A 85 9.45 6.60 -3.00
N GLY A 86 10.29 5.96 -2.19
CA GLY A 86 9.89 4.92 -1.25
C GLY A 86 10.45 5.17 0.14
N ALA A 87 9.67 4.86 1.18
CA ALA A 87 10.12 4.81 2.56
C ALA A 87 10.01 3.36 3.06
N GLU A 88 11.07 2.82 3.67
CA GLU A 88 11.10 1.46 4.20
C GLU A 88 11.82 1.42 5.54
N LEU A 89 11.18 0.75 6.51
CA LEU A 89 11.67 0.63 7.87
C LEU A 89 12.84 -0.37 7.98
N LEU A 90 12.76 -1.47 7.21
CA LEU A 90 13.69 -2.59 7.33
C LEU A 90 14.90 -2.42 6.40
N PRO A 91 16.13 -2.33 6.96
CA PRO A 91 17.35 -2.05 6.17
C PRO A 91 17.60 -3.07 5.05
N GLU A 92 17.33 -4.36 5.29
CA GLU A 92 17.55 -5.42 4.31
C GLU A 92 16.58 -5.29 3.11
N ARG A 93 15.33 -4.87 3.34
CA ARG A 93 14.36 -4.61 2.28
C ARG A 93 14.71 -3.35 1.51
N LEU A 94 15.12 -2.31 2.21
CA LEU A 94 15.61 -1.08 1.59
C LEU A 94 16.82 -1.34 0.69
N ALA A 95 17.76 -2.18 1.13
CA ALA A 95 18.92 -2.59 0.33
C ALA A 95 18.48 -3.36 -0.94
N ALA A 96 17.51 -4.27 -0.81
CA ALA A 96 16.94 -4.99 -1.96
C ALA A 96 16.22 -4.02 -2.92
N ALA A 97 15.48 -3.02 -2.42
CA ALA A 97 14.86 -2.00 -3.26
C ALA A 97 15.90 -1.18 -4.03
N ARG A 98 17.01 -0.77 -3.37
CA ARG A 98 18.11 -0.05 -4.03
C ARG A 98 18.79 -0.86 -5.13
N ALA A 99 18.88 -2.17 -4.96
CA ALA A 99 19.46 -3.06 -5.97
C ALA A 99 18.52 -3.29 -7.19
N THR A 100 17.22 -3.06 -7.01
CA THR A 100 16.20 -3.42 -8.00
C THR A 100 15.68 -2.22 -8.78
N LEU A 101 15.56 -1.05 -8.11
CA LEU A 101 14.96 0.15 -8.69
C LEU A 101 16.01 1.00 -9.43
N PRO A 102 15.57 1.80 -10.42
CA PRO A 102 16.46 2.78 -11.06
C PRO A 102 17.07 3.74 -10.04
N ALA A 103 18.32 4.12 -10.24
CA ALA A 103 19.08 5.01 -9.33
C ALA A 103 18.43 6.39 -9.12
N ALA A 104 17.57 6.83 -10.05
CA ALA A 104 16.82 8.08 -9.94
C ALA A 104 15.65 8.01 -8.93
N THR A 105 15.25 6.79 -8.51
CA THR A 105 14.20 6.61 -7.49
C THR A 105 14.76 6.93 -6.11
N VAL A 106 14.09 7.84 -5.39
CA VAL A 106 14.52 8.26 -4.06
C VAL A 106 14.07 7.27 -2.99
N LEU A 107 14.99 6.75 -2.17
CA LEU A 107 14.69 5.77 -1.14
C LEU A 107 15.13 6.25 0.25
N HIS A 108 14.16 6.31 1.17
CA HIS A 108 14.32 6.74 2.56
C HIS A 108 14.28 5.54 3.49
N GLY A 109 15.24 5.43 4.40
CA GLY A 109 15.30 4.38 5.42
C GLY A 109 14.79 4.83 6.77
N GLY A 110 14.15 3.93 7.51
CA GLY A 110 13.72 4.14 8.89
C GLY A 110 12.23 4.44 9.05
N ASP A 111 11.87 4.95 10.24
CA ASP A 111 10.48 5.26 10.58
C ASP A 111 9.93 6.41 9.73
N ALA A 112 8.91 6.09 8.92
CA ALA A 112 8.27 7.07 8.05
C ALA A 112 7.62 8.23 8.84
N THR A 113 7.21 8.02 10.10
CA THR A 113 6.64 9.11 10.92
C THR A 113 7.64 10.21 11.24
N ALA A 114 8.93 9.89 11.20
CA ALA A 114 10.05 10.81 11.43
C ALA A 114 10.63 11.38 10.14
N LEU A 115 10.12 11.00 8.98
CA LEU A 115 10.65 11.42 7.69
C LEU A 115 10.42 12.92 7.46
N ALA A 116 11.52 13.65 7.27
CA ALA A 116 11.52 15.09 7.01
C ALA A 116 11.26 15.39 5.52
N LEU A 117 10.02 15.16 5.08
CA LEU A 117 9.57 15.59 3.76
C LEU A 117 8.82 16.91 3.83
N GLU A 118 8.98 17.70 2.78
CA GLU A 118 8.25 18.95 2.61
C GLU A 118 6.74 18.68 2.58
N ALA A 119 5.97 19.53 3.27
CA ALA A 119 4.53 19.43 3.27
C ALA A 119 3.98 19.70 1.84
N GLN A 120 2.91 18.99 1.46
CA GLN A 120 2.23 19.18 0.19
C GLN A 120 3.13 18.98 -1.05
N SER A 121 4.16 18.14 -0.92
CA SER A 121 5.15 17.87 -1.98
C SER A 121 4.78 16.67 -2.86
N GLN A 122 3.79 15.88 -2.48
CA GLN A 122 3.39 14.65 -3.18
C GLN A 122 2.00 14.78 -3.79
N ASP A 123 1.85 14.36 -5.05
CA ASP A 123 0.55 14.18 -5.69
C ASP A 123 -0.17 12.98 -5.11
N ILE A 124 0.59 11.91 -4.87
CA ILE A 124 0.09 10.63 -4.36
C ILE A 124 0.99 10.18 -3.20
N VAL A 125 0.39 9.80 -2.07
CA VAL A 125 1.06 8.99 -1.06
C VAL A 125 0.43 7.61 -1.09
N PHE A 126 1.20 6.60 -1.49
CA PHE A 126 0.75 5.22 -1.61
C PHE A 126 1.11 4.41 -0.37
N VAL A 127 0.18 3.59 0.08
CA VAL A 127 0.41 2.63 1.16
C VAL A 127 -0.24 1.29 0.84
N SER A 128 0.53 0.20 0.97
CA SER A 128 0.08 -1.14 0.61
C SER A 128 0.38 -2.14 1.72
N THR A 129 -0.64 -2.61 2.43
CA THR A 129 -0.56 -3.61 3.51
C THR A 129 0.41 -3.24 4.65
N VAL A 130 0.49 -1.95 4.96
CA VAL A 130 1.32 -1.42 6.06
C VAL A 130 0.49 -1.28 7.33
N PHE A 131 -0.66 -0.61 7.25
CA PHE A 131 -1.49 -0.32 8.44
C PHE A 131 -1.97 -1.59 9.13
N SER A 132 -2.22 -2.65 8.38
CA SER A 132 -2.53 -3.96 8.95
C SER A 132 -1.36 -4.58 9.73
N SER A 133 -0.13 -4.16 9.49
CA SER A 133 1.06 -4.59 10.24
C SER A 133 1.36 -3.71 11.47
N LEU A 134 0.67 -2.58 11.61
CA LEU A 134 0.78 -1.67 12.74
C LEU A 134 -0.31 -1.99 13.76
N LEU A 135 0.06 -2.52 14.92
CA LEU A 135 -0.90 -2.91 15.95
C LEU A 135 -1.19 -1.78 16.96
N ASP A 136 -0.32 -0.77 17.03
CA ASP A 136 -0.51 0.43 17.83
C ASP A 136 -1.35 1.47 17.10
N ASP A 137 -2.52 1.80 17.64
CA ASP A 137 -3.47 2.74 17.03
C ASP A 137 -2.96 4.18 17.02
N ALA A 138 -2.13 4.57 18.01
CA ALA A 138 -1.54 5.90 18.06
C ALA A 138 -0.43 6.04 17.02
N PHE A 139 0.32 4.99 16.77
CA PHE A 139 1.32 4.97 15.68
C PHE A 139 0.64 5.05 14.31
N GLN A 140 -0.45 4.29 14.09
CA GLN A 140 -1.25 4.42 12.87
C GLN A 140 -1.71 5.87 12.65
N GLN A 141 -2.17 6.54 13.71
CA GLN A 141 -2.65 7.92 13.62
C GLN A 141 -1.51 8.87 13.22
N ARG A 142 -0.35 8.78 13.86
CA ARG A 142 0.82 9.60 13.52
C ARG A 142 1.28 9.39 12.08
N LEU A 143 1.29 8.13 11.61
CA LEU A 143 1.65 7.83 10.23
C LEU A 143 0.65 8.42 9.24
N ALA A 144 -0.65 8.29 9.51
CA ALA A 144 -1.70 8.86 8.67
C ALA A 144 -1.61 10.39 8.61
N GLU A 145 -1.33 11.07 9.72
CA GLU A 145 -1.11 12.52 9.79
C GLU A 145 0.12 12.94 8.97
N ALA A 146 1.22 12.19 9.07
CA ALA A 146 2.40 12.45 8.26
C ALA A 146 2.10 12.30 6.76
N MET A 147 1.45 11.20 6.36
CA MET A 147 1.04 10.97 4.97
C MET A 147 0.13 12.09 4.48
N TRP A 148 -0.87 12.51 5.27
CA TRP A 148 -1.79 13.59 4.90
C TRP A 148 -1.10 14.94 4.76
N ARG A 149 -0.09 15.21 5.58
CA ARG A 149 0.72 16.42 5.47
C ARG A 149 1.51 16.48 4.17
N TRP A 150 2.03 15.34 3.69
CA TRP A 150 2.82 15.28 2.46
C TRP A 150 1.98 15.39 1.18
N VAL A 151 0.72 14.91 1.21
CA VAL A 151 -0.19 15.05 0.06
C VAL A 151 -0.51 16.52 -0.17
N ARG A 152 -0.38 17.00 -1.43
CA ARG A 152 -0.80 18.35 -1.82
C ARG A 152 -2.33 18.46 -1.91
N PRO A 153 -2.92 19.65 -1.80
CA PRO A 153 -4.32 19.89 -2.20
C PRO A 153 -4.58 19.38 -3.62
N GLY A 154 -5.73 18.77 -3.87
CA GLY A 154 -6.06 18.11 -5.14
C GLY A 154 -5.37 16.76 -5.38
N GLY A 155 -4.42 16.36 -4.53
CA GLY A 155 -3.81 15.04 -4.52
C GLY A 155 -4.58 14.03 -3.67
N GLY A 156 -3.94 12.89 -3.36
CA GLY A 156 -4.61 11.89 -2.52
C GLY A 156 -3.71 10.79 -1.95
N VAL A 157 -4.27 10.07 -1.00
CA VAL A 157 -3.68 8.83 -0.50
C VAL A 157 -4.26 7.67 -1.31
N LEU A 158 -3.39 6.89 -1.94
CA LEU A 158 -3.74 5.60 -2.53
C LEU A 158 -3.55 4.54 -1.46
N TRP A 159 -4.63 3.87 -1.09
CA TRP A 159 -4.66 2.91 0.01
C TRP A 159 -4.97 1.51 -0.51
N TYR A 160 -4.20 0.52 -0.09
CA TYR A 160 -4.51 -0.89 -0.31
C TYR A 160 -4.21 -1.69 0.95
N ASP A 161 -5.23 -2.25 1.60
CA ASP A 161 -5.06 -3.10 2.76
C ASP A 161 -6.26 -4.06 2.93
N PHE A 162 -6.07 -5.12 3.74
CA PHE A 162 -7.15 -6.04 4.05
C PHE A 162 -7.99 -5.56 5.24
N THR A 163 -9.28 -5.91 5.21
CA THR A 163 -10.27 -5.38 6.14
C THR A 163 -10.76 -6.39 7.17
N ILE A 164 -10.29 -7.63 7.09
CA ILE A 164 -10.74 -8.77 7.90
C ILE A 164 -9.53 -9.37 8.59
N ASP A 165 -9.64 -9.61 9.89
CA ASP A 165 -8.57 -10.25 10.66
C ASP A 165 -8.23 -11.65 10.11
N ASN A 166 -6.96 -11.97 10.12
CA ASN A 166 -6.50 -13.31 9.84
C ASN A 166 -6.28 -14.08 11.16
N PRO A 167 -7.17 -14.99 11.56
CA PRO A 167 -7.05 -15.68 12.84
C PRO A 167 -5.78 -16.55 12.95
N ALA A 168 -5.18 -16.91 11.82
CA ALA A 168 -3.93 -17.67 11.77
C ALA A 168 -2.67 -16.79 11.87
N ASN A 169 -2.79 -15.46 11.89
CA ASN A 169 -1.65 -14.55 11.96
C ASN A 169 -1.94 -13.38 12.90
N ARG A 170 -1.45 -13.45 14.12
CA ARG A 170 -1.61 -12.42 15.16
C ARG A 170 -0.68 -11.21 14.98
N ASP A 171 0.29 -11.29 14.06
CA ASP A 171 1.22 -10.20 13.75
C ASP A 171 0.61 -9.14 12.82
N VAL A 172 -0.66 -9.31 12.44
CA VAL A 172 -1.41 -8.39 11.59
C VAL A 172 -2.86 -8.28 12.06
N ARG A 173 -3.46 -7.12 11.83
CA ARG A 173 -4.86 -6.81 12.12
C ARG A 173 -5.51 -6.20 10.88
N GLY A 174 -6.70 -6.65 10.51
CA GLY A 174 -7.47 -6.05 9.43
C GLY A 174 -7.80 -4.58 9.74
N VAL A 175 -7.78 -3.72 8.71
CA VAL A 175 -8.12 -2.31 8.86
C VAL A 175 -9.48 -2.05 8.22
N PRO A 176 -10.57 -2.01 9.02
CA PRO A 176 -11.90 -1.74 8.50
C PRO A 176 -12.02 -0.36 7.86
N LEU A 177 -12.96 -0.20 6.93
CA LEU A 177 -13.22 1.07 6.25
C LEU A 177 -13.53 2.23 7.23
N ALA A 178 -14.18 1.90 8.35
CA ALA A 178 -14.44 2.86 9.43
C ALA A 178 -13.13 3.40 10.03
N ARG A 179 -12.14 2.51 10.26
CA ARG A 179 -10.82 2.92 10.79
C ARG A 179 -10.07 3.79 9.77
N MET A 180 -10.09 3.43 8.50
CA MET A 180 -9.48 4.25 7.45
C MET A 180 -10.08 5.68 7.42
N ARG A 181 -11.41 5.81 7.54
CA ARG A 181 -12.07 7.13 7.61
C ARG A 181 -11.69 7.92 8.87
N GLN A 182 -11.48 7.26 10.00
CA GLN A 182 -10.99 7.90 11.22
C GLN A 182 -9.56 8.43 11.07
N LEU A 183 -8.71 7.69 10.35
CA LEU A 183 -7.33 8.09 10.07
C LEU A 183 -7.24 9.30 9.14
N PHE A 184 -8.20 9.46 8.22
CA PHE A 184 -8.26 10.55 7.23
C PHE A 184 -9.63 11.25 7.25
N PRO A 185 -9.99 11.92 8.37
CA PRO A 185 -11.34 12.46 8.56
C PRO A 185 -11.71 13.60 7.59
N GLN A 186 -10.71 14.25 7.01
CA GLN A 186 -10.89 15.36 6.06
C GLN A 186 -10.88 14.89 4.59
N GLY A 187 -10.62 13.59 4.36
CA GLY A 187 -10.48 13.02 3.02
C GLY A 187 -11.80 12.54 2.43
N HIS A 188 -12.00 12.75 1.14
CA HIS A 188 -13.09 12.13 0.39
C HIS A 188 -12.69 10.73 -0.05
N VAL A 189 -13.34 9.71 0.51
CA VAL A 189 -12.99 8.31 0.29
C VAL A 189 -13.78 7.69 -0.86
N ASP A 190 -13.11 7.31 -1.93
CA ASP A 190 -13.60 6.43 -3.01
C ASP A 190 -12.96 5.05 -2.83
N ALA A 191 -13.73 4.07 -2.39
CA ALA A 191 -13.22 2.75 -2.00
C ALA A 191 -13.90 1.62 -2.75
N ARG A 192 -13.11 0.60 -3.13
CA ARG A 192 -13.58 -0.63 -3.79
C ARG A 192 -13.06 -1.84 -3.05
N ARG A 193 -13.93 -2.82 -2.81
CA ARG A 193 -13.48 -4.14 -2.38
C ARG A 193 -12.88 -4.88 -3.57
N ILE A 194 -11.68 -5.38 -3.39
CA ILE A 194 -10.95 -6.19 -4.37
C ILE A 194 -10.26 -7.36 -3.68
N THR A 195 -9.59 -8.18 -4.45
CA THR A 195 -8.77 -9.31 -4.00
C THR A 195 -9.60 -10.42 -3.36
N LEU A 196 -9.80 -11.47 -4.13
CA LEU A 196 -10.41 -12.70 -3.65
C LEU A 196 -9.68 -13.24 -2.43
N ALA A 197 -10.44 -13.65 -1.41
CA ALA A 197 -9.88 -14.19 -0.17
C ALA A 197 -8.77 -15.21 -0.46
N PRO A 198 -7.54 -15.04 0.08
CA PRO A 198 -6.39 -15.87 -0.30
C PRO A 198 -6.59 -17.38 -0.14
N PRO A 199 -7.32 -17.91 0.86
CA PRO A 199 -7.60 -19.33 0.94
C PRO A 199 -8.46 -19.84 -0.23
N ILE A 200 -9.44 -19.03 -0.70
CA ILE A 200 -10.29 -19.37 -1.84
C ILE A 200 -9.46 -19.25 -3.12
N ALA A 201 -8.76 -18.11 -3.30
CA ALA A 201 -7.94 -17.85 -4.48
C ALA A 201 -6.95 -19.01 -4.75
N ARG A 202 -6.24 -19.48 -3.71
CA ARG A 202 -5.30 -20.61 -3.82
C ARG A 202 -5.97 -21.91 -4.27
N ARG A 203 -7.21 -22.16 -3.86
CA ARG A 203 -7.93 -23.38 -4.24
C ARG A 203 -8.44 -23.31 -5.67
N VAL A 204 -9.15 -22.22 -6.00
CA VAL A 204 -9.80 -22.09 -7.30
C VAL A 204 -8.81 -21.88 -8.46
N ALA A 205 -7.75 -21.10 -8.24
CA ALA A 205 -6.75 -20.83 -9.26
C ALA A 205 -5.89 -22.07 -9.62
N ARG A 206 -5.77 -23.04 -8.72
CA ARG A 206 -5.13 -24.34 -9.01
C ARG A 206 -5.96 -25.20 -9.96
N LEU A 207 -7.28 -25.07 -9.93
CA LEU A 207 -8.19 -25.80 -10.85
C LEU A 207 -8.18 -25.11 -12.21
N HIS A 208 -8.40 -23.80 -12.24
CA HIS A 208 -8.31 -22.99 -13.45
C HIS A 208 -8.18 -21.50 -13.07
N PRO A 209 -7.26 -20.74 -13.69
CA PRO A 209 -7.06 -19.31 -13.36
C PRO A 209 -8.30 -18.44 -13.53
N SER A 210 -9.18 -18.75 -14.50
CA SER A 210 -10.43 -18.00 -14.73
C SER A 210 -11.42 -18.12 -13.57
N LEU A 211 -11.32 -19.17 -12.75
CA LEU A 211 -12.17 -19.31 -11.56
C LEU A 211 -11.86 -18.22 -10.53
N TYR A 212 -10.63 -17.72 -10.47
CA TYR A 212 -10.32 -16.53 -9.66
C TYR A 212 -11.25 -15.37 -10.04
N THR A 213 -11.33 -15.05 -11.33
CA THR A 213 -12.18 -13.96 -11.82
C THR A 213 -13.64 -14.21 -11.53
N LEU A 214 -14.14 -15.44 -11.78
CA LEU A 214 -15.53 -15.80 -11.51
C LEU A 214 -15.89 -15.62 -10.03
N PHE A 215 -15.13 -16.21 -9.11
CA PHE A 215 -15.40 -16.08 -7.68
C PHE A 215 -15.22 -14.65 -7.17
N ASN A 216 -14.30 -13.90 -7.79
CA ASN A 216 -14.05 -12.51 -7.46
C ASN A 216 -15.17 -11.55 -7.92
N THR A 217 -16.15 -12.00 -8.69
CA THR A 217 -17.36 -11.21 -8.98
C THR A 217 -18.25 -11.04 -7.75
N VAL A 218 -18.12 -11.92 -6.74
CA VAL A 218 -18.89 -11.89 -5.50
C VAL A 218 -18.19 -10.98 -4.46
N PRO A 219 -18.73 -9.78 -4.15
CA PRO A 219 -18.05 -8.83 -3.26
C PRO A 219 -17.79 -9.35 -1.84
N ALA A 220 -18.66 -10.26 -1.34
CA ALA A 220 -18.50 -10.86 -0.01
C ALA A 220 -17.25 -11.76 0.12
N LEU A 221 -16.70 -12.23 -1.00
CA LEU A 221 -15.49 -13.05 -1.03
C LEU A 221 -14.21 -12.23 -1.14
N ARG A 222 -14.31 -10.90 -1.23
CA ARG A 222 -13.16 -9.99 -1.31
C ARG A 222 -12.73 -9.53 0.07
N THR A 223 -11.45 -9.57 0.31
CA THR A 223 -10.89 -9.27 1.64
C THR A 223 -10.14 -7.95 1.74
N HIS A 224 -9.75 -7.36 0.61
CA HIS A 224 -8.99 -6.11 0.59
C HIS A 224 -9.85 -4.95 0.10
N VAL A 225 -9.42 -3.76 0.46
CA VAL A 225 -9.94 -2.50 -0.07
C VAL A 225 -8.81 -1.77 -0.78
N LEU A 226 -9.07 -1.36 -2.01
CA LEU A 226 -8.32 -0.32 -2.70
C LEU A 226 -9.13 0.96 -2.61
N ALA A 227 -8.53 2.05 -2.13
CA ALA A 227 -9.20 3.33 -2.01
C ALA A 227 -8.32 4.48 -2.50
N TRP A 228 -8.99 5.50 -3.04
CA TRP A 228 -8.45 6.84 -3.22
C TRP A 228 -9.06 7.74 -2.16
N ILE A 229 -8.21 8.35 -1.34
CA ILE A 229 -8.61 9.28 -0.29
C ILE A 229 -8.16 10.68 -0.77
N ALA A 230 -9.08 11.35 -1.45
CA ALA A 230 -8.79 12.64 -2.06
C ALA A 230 -8.63 13.75 -1.00
N LYS A 231 -7.57 14.54 -1.13
CA LYS A 231 -7.39 15.77 -0.35
C LYS A 231 -8.09 16.92 -1.07
N PRO A 232 -9.06 17.58 -0.43
CA PRO A 232 -9.73 18.72 -1.05
C PRO A 232 -8.74 19.78 -1.51
N ASP A 233 -9.11 20.51 -2.58
CA ASP A 233 -8.41 21.72 -2.96
C ASP A 233 -8.54 22.78 -1.86
N LEU A 234 -7.58 23.69 -1.82
CA LEU A 234 -7.73 24.86 -0.95
C LEU A 234 -8.93 25.69 -1.44
N PRO A 235 -9.78 26.18 -0.53
CA PRO A 235 -10.84 27.10 -0.92
C PRO A 235 -10.21 28.31 -1.63
N ARG A 236 -10.77 28.65 -2.79
CA ARG A 236 -10.37 29.83 -3.57
C ARG A 236 -10.79 31.12 -2.86
#